data_55a00c3de6d49eb9b4651ad9a4c3461f
#
_entry.id   55a00c3de6d49eb9b4651ad9a4c3461f
#
_cell.length_a   1.000
_cell.length_b   1.000
_cell.length_c   1.000
_cell.angle_alpha   90.00
_cell.angle_beta   90.00
_cell.angle_gamma   90.00
#
_symmetry.space_group_name_H-M   'P 1'
#
loop_
_entity.id
_entity.type
_entity.pdbx_description
1 polymer ?
#
loop_
_entity_poly.entity_id
_entity_poly.type
_entity_poly.pdbx_seq_one_letter_code
_entity_poly.pdbx_strand_id
1 'polypeptide(L)'
;MVLPNKSLANIARCILDSADKTNLSRFLSSAPWQEAEVNDRRIRYALEQTRRHRHRKADSVLVLDDTLCEHVGSLFAHIDRHYNHSDGTYPLAHNPVTSVYVSGPVRIPLDLRVYRRYEDMTQWERFVTKHFPDQVIPTTKKARTALHKQVDPVLMTDPEFAALHAQFQTKIALAIELVETAIRHKVPFGVVVFDSWYLAEALVTVLERRRKAWVSIVKKNRNIETNSFELRDAAGQPIRFAGPHIAVEDLIPHIPADAYRAVTVGKATYWCFTLVVRLATLGKVRLVISFANAERTGTAALLLSNRPDWSAQKILTTYLRRWPTETFYQDGKGHLGLDAYRMRSAEAIGKHWCLVFVAYTFLHLACLAPSLTKGSPPIKTIGDACRQQAQALIERLLLYVHERLLQGHPADVVFAHLFAKQRPLLTP
;
A
#
# COMPACT_ATOMS: atom_id res chain seq x y z
N MET A 1 -14.42 5.47 14.39
CA MET A 1 -15.36 6.51 13.94
C MET A 1 -16.78 5.98 14.06
N VAL A 2 -17.69 6.82 14.57
CA VAL A 2 -19.09 6.44 14.92
C VAL A 2 -19.93 5.98 13.71
N LEU A 3 -19.51 6.37 12.48
CA LEU A 3 -20.33 6.12 11.30
C LEU A 3 -19.93 4.83 10.61
N PRO A 4 -20.84 3.85 10.48
CA PRO A 4 -20.58 2.61 9.76
C PRO A 4 -20.35 2.85 8.26
N ASN A 5 -21.02 3.86 7.69
CA ASN A 5 -20.84 4.29 6.30
C ASN A 5 -20.33 5.74 6.28
N LYS A 6 -19.21 5.98 5.63
CA LYS A 6 -18.50 7.26 5.57
C LYS A 6 -18.82 8.06 4.30
N SER A 7 -19.99 7.83 3.70
CA SER A 7 -20.46 8.67 2.60
C SER A 7 -20.72 10.12 3.07
N LEU A 8 -20.52 11.09 2.19
CA LEU A 8 -20.78 12.49 2.49
C LEU A 8 -22.19 12.73 2.98
N ALA A 9 -23.19 12.02 2.43
CA ALA A 9 -24.57 12.09 2.87
C ALA A 9 -24.75 11.64 4.32
N ASN A 10 -24.01 10.58 4.73
CA ASN A 10 -24.09 10.07 6.08
C ASN A 10 -23.33 10.98 7.06
N ILE A 11 -22.20 11.52 6.67
CA ILE A 11 -21.48 12.52 7.45
C ILE A 11 -22.36 13.74 7.70
N ALA A 12 -22.98 14.30 6.66
CA ALA A 12 -23.87 15.45 6.77
C ALA A 12 -25.08 15.20 7.69
N ARG A 13 -25.61 13.97 7.72
CA ARG A 13 -26.75 13.60 8.58
C ARG A 13 -26.38 13.37 10.03
N CYS A 14 -25.23 12.72 10.28
CA CYS A 14 -24.89 12.19 11.59
C CYS A 14 -23.94 13.07 12.42
N ILE A 15 -23.28 14.05 11.80
CA ILE A 15 -22.38 14.98 12.52
C ILE A 15 -23.12 16.29 12.74
N LEU A 16 -23.29 16.67 14.00
CA LEU A 16 -24.09 17.84 14.41
C LEU A 16 -23.68 19.12 13.71
N ASP A 17 -22.39 19.46 13.72
CA ASP A 17 -21.84 20.68 13.14
C ASP A 17 -21.33 20.48 11.71
N SER A 18 -21.73 19.40 11.05
CA SER A 18 -21.32 19.15 9.68
C SER A 18 -22.02 20.12 8.71
N ALA A 19 -21.28 20.56 7.70
CA ALA A 19 -21.86 21.18 6.54
C ALA A 19 -22.84 20.20 5.83
N ASP A 20 -23.77 20.74 5.06
CA ASP A 20 -24.68 19.92 4.26
C ASP A 20 -23.92 19.09 3.19
N LYS A 21 -24.60 18.07 2.64
CA LYS A 21 -24.01 17.17 1.63
C LYS A 21 -23.46 17.92 0.42
N THR A 22 -24.13 18.99 -0.02
CA THR A 22 -23.73 19.75 -1.22
C THR A 22 -22.42 20.49 -0.96
N ASN A 23 -22.30 21.15 0.19
CA ASN A 23 -21.08 21.85 0.61
C ASN A 23 -19.92 20.86 0.82
N LEU A 24 -20.15 19.71 1.46
CA LEU A 24 -19.14 18.64 1.57
C LEU A 24 -18.70 18.12 0.19
N SER A 25 -19.65 17.96 -0.73
CA SER A 25 -19.33 17.55 -2.11
C SER A 25 -18.50 18.61 -2.82
N ARG A 26 -18.89 19.89 -2.75
CA ARG A 26 -18.12 21.02 -3.32
C ARG A 26 -16.72 21.14 -2.73
N PHE A 27 -16.57 20.91 -1.43
CA PHE A 27 -15.27 20.92 -0.76
C PHE A 27 -14.30 19.90 -1.39
N LEU A 28 -14.78 18.73 -1.80
CA LEU A 28 -13.95 17.71 -2.48
C LEU A 28 -13.82 17.93 -3.99
N SER A 29 -14.89 18.35 -4.67
CA SER A 29 -14.93 18.42 -6.15
C SER A 29 -14.52 19.77 -6.75
N SER A 30 -14.68 20.87 -6.04
CA SER A 30 -14.57 22.22 -6.64
C SER A 30 -13.80 23.22 -5.76
N ALA A 31 -13.56 22.95 -4.49
CA ALA A 31 -12.80 23.85 -3.65
C ALA A 31 -11.32 23.90 -4.09
N PRO A 32 -10.69 25.09 -4.10
CA PRO A 32 -9.38 25.31 -4.74
C PRO A 32 -8.18 24.77 -3.93
N TRP A 33 -8.39 23.95 -2.92
CA TRP A 33 -7.28 23.34 -2.18
C TRP A 33 -6.65 22.17 -2.98
N GLN A 34 -5.33 22.05 -2.85
CA GLN A 34 -4.56 21.04 -3.54
C GLN A 34 -4.16 19.91 -2.59
N GLU A 35 -4.49 18.68 -2.94
CA GLU A 35 -4.14 17.50 -2.12
C GLU A 35 -2.63 17.36 -1.92
N ALA A 36 -1.82 17.71 -2.91
CA ALA A 36 -0.37 17.68 -2.81
C ALA A 36 0.16 18.60 -1.70
N GLU A 37 -0.33 19.83 -1.62
CA GLU A 37 0.09 20.78 -0.57
C GLU A 37 -0.31 20.31 0.83
N VAL A 38 -1.54 19.81 0.97
CA VAL A 38 -2.04 19.27 2.24
C VAL A 38 -1.20 18.06 2.66
N ASN A 39 -0.90 17.17 1.72
CA ASN A 39 -0.07 15.99 1.97
C ASN A 39 1.35 16.38 2.37
N ASP A 40 1.96 17.35 1.70
CA ASP A 40 3.29 17.89 2.01
C ASP A 40 3.36 18.46 3.45
N ARG A 41 2.36 19.23 3.83
CA ARG A 41 2.26 19.79 5.19
C ARG A 41 2.05 18.68 6.22
N ARG A 42 1.17 17.71 5.91
CA ARG A 42 0.90 16.55 6.76
C ARG A 42 2.15 15.71 6.99
N ILE A 43 2.92 15.40 5.94
CA ILE A 43 4.16 14.59 6.06
C ILE A 43 5.16 15.32 6.94
N ARG A 44 5.39 16.62 6.73
CA ARG A 44 6.30 17.43 7.55
C ARG A 44 5.87 17.43 9.02
N TYR A 45 4.59 17.70 9.28
CA TYR A 45 4.01 17.68 10.62
C TYR A 45 4.19 16.30 11.29
N ALA A 46 3.82 15.21 10.59
CA ALA A 46 3.96 13.87 11.12
C ALA A 46 5.43 13.51 11.44
N LEU A 47 6.37 13.88 10.57
CA LEU A 47 7.79 13.68 10.80
C LEU A 47 8.31 14.49 11.98
N GLU A 48 7.81 15.69 12.21
CA GLU A 48 8.18 16.51 13.37
C GLU A 48 7.65 15.88 14.67
N GLN A 49 6.35 15.60 14.74
CA GLN A 49 5.69 15.06 15.93
C GLN A 49 6.25 13.68 16.33
N THR A 50 6.67 12.87 15.36
CA THR A 50 7.19 11.52 15.63
C THR A 50 8.71 11.47 15.89
N ARG A 51 9.41 12.60 15.89
CA ARG A 51 10.88 12.64 15.97
C ARG A 51 11.46 11.82 17.11
N ARG A 52 10.84 11.88 18.28
CA ARG A 52 11.30 11.19 19.51
C ARG A 52 11.00 9.69 19.52
N HIS A 53 10.06 9.24 18.69
CA HIS A 53 9.61 7.84 18.63
C HIS A 53 10.31 7.05 17.54
N ARG A 54 11.07 7.70 16.65
CA ARG A 54 11.71 7.05 15.51
C ARG A 54 13.00 6.35 15.91
N HIS A 55 13.25 5.24 15.24
CA HIS A 55 14.53 4.58 15.25
C HIS A 55 15.56 5.32 14.39
N ARG A 56 16.82 4.86 14.39
CA ARG A 56 17.86 5.35 13.51
C ARG A 56 17.43 5.19 12.05
N LYS A 57 17.88 6.10 11.18
CA LYS A 57 17.59 6.07 9.75
C LYS A 57 17.92 4.72 9.10
N ALA A 58 19.05 4.10 9.47
CA ALA A 58 19.49 2.80 8.95
C ALA A 58 18.53 1.64 9.30
N ASP A 59 17.73 1.81 10.35
CA ASP A 59 16.76 0.82 10.82
C ASP A 59 15.31 1.17 10.44
N SER A 60 15.12 2.30 9.78
CA SER A 60 13.81 2.78 9.32
C SER A 60 13.58 2.36 7.88
N VAL A 61 12.36 1.94 7.56
CA VAL A 61 12.02 1.43 6.24
C VAL A 61 10.97 2.27 5.54
N LEU A 62 11.05 2.32 4.22
CA LEU A 62 9.98 2.72 3.33
C LEU A 62 9.39 1.44 2.73
N VAL A 63 8.11 1.19 2.95
CA VAL A 63 7.40 0.05 2.38
C VAL A 63 6.67 0.49 1.13
N LEU A 64 6.84 -0.26 0.03
CA LEU A 64 6.09 -0.12 -1.20
C LEU A 64 5.14 -1.29 -1.34
N ASP A 65 3.87 -1.01 -1.55
CA ASP A 65 2.83 -2.03 -1.72
C ASP A 65 1.63 -1.43 -2.44
N ASP A 66 0.66 -2.26 -2.84
CA ASP A 66 -0.60 -1.80 -3.42
C ASP A 66 -1.80 -2.52 -2.81
N THR A 67 -2.97 -1.94 -2.99
CA THR A 67 -4.23 -2.53 -2.53
C THR A 67 -5.33 -2.28 -3.54
N LEU A 68 -6.40 -3.06 -3.51
CA LEU A 68 -7.59 -2.84 -4.32
C LEU A 68 -8.65 -2.09 -3.50
N CYS A 69 -9.15 -0.99 -4.04
CA CYS A 69 -10.34 -0.29 -3.54
C CYS A 69 -11.50 -0.65 -4.47
N GLU A 70 -12.29 -1.67 -4.08
CA GLU A 70 -13.34 -2.25 -4.91
C GLU A 70 -14.63 -1.44 -4.90
N HIS A 71 -15.29 -1.37 -6.04
CA HIS A 71 -16.57 -0.67 -6.22
C HIS A 71 -17.54 -1.46 -7.09
N VAL A 72 -18.83 -1.24 -6.89
CA VAL A 72 -19.90 -1.89 -7.69
C VAL A 72 -20.21 -1.13 -8.98
N GLY A 73 -19.84 0.13 -9.10
CA GLY A 73 -20.20 0.98 -10.25
C GLY A 73 -19.01 1.27 -11.17
N SER A 74 -19.27 1.46 -12.45
CA SER A 74 -18.28 1.80 -13.50
C SER A 74 -18.08 3.29 -13.74
N LEU A 75 -18.83 4.16 -13.03
CA LEU A 75 -18.84 5.61 -13.30
C LEU A 75 -17.76 6.39 -12.53
N PHE A 76 -16.82 5.73 -11.90
CA PHE A 76 -15.69 6.38 -11.24
C PHE A 76 -14.56 6.64 -12.24
N ALA A 77 -13.97 7.83 -12.18
CA ALA A 77 -12.79 8.13 -12.99
C ALA A 77 -11.65 7.17 -12.67
N HIS A 78 -11.03 6.60 -13.71
CA HIS A 78 -9.88 5.70 -13.58
C HIS A 78 -10.16 4.36 -12.88
N ILE A 79 -11.43 3.93 -12.82
CA ILE A 79 -11.76 2.59 -12.32
C ILE A 79 -11.51 1.56 -13.42
N ASP A 80 -10.87 0.46 -13.06
CA ASP A 80 -10.50 -0.62 -13.98
C ASP A 80 -10.80 -1.98 -13.37
N ARG A 81 -10.81 -3.04 -14.19
CA ARG A 81 -10.86 -4.42 -13.70
C ARG A 81 -9.45 -4.89 -13.31
N HIS A 82 -9.26 -5.18 -12.04
CA HIS A 82 -8.00 -5.69 -11.51
C HIS A 82 -8.15 -7.12 -10.99
N TYR A 83 -7.10 -7.93 -11.16
CA TYR A 83 -7.07 -9.28 -10.61
C TYR A 83 -6.87 -9.20 -9.09
N ASN A 84 -7.81 -9.77 -8.35
CA ASN A 84 -7.72 -9.93 -6.90
C ASN A 84 -7.11 -11.30 -6.59
N HIS A 85 -5.88 -11.30 -6.06
CA HIS A 85 -5.15 -12.52 -5.72
C HIS A 85 -5.75 -13.30 -4.55
N SER A 86 -6.61 -12.67 -3.73
CA SER A 86 -7.20 -13.28 -2.54
C SER A 86 -8.33 -14.26 -2.87
N ASP A 87 -9.11 -13.97 -3.93
CA ASP A 87 -10.30 -14.73 -4.31
C ASP A 87 -10.32 -15.16 -5.78
N GLY A 88 -9.30 -14.77 -6.57
CA GLY A 88 -9.19 -15.13 -7.98
C GLY A 88 -10.15 -14.39 -8.91
N THR A 89 -10.82 -13.33 -8.45
CA THR A 89 -11.80 -12.55 -9.21
C THR A 89 -11.19 -11.34 -9.91
N TYR A 90 -11.99 -10.66 -10.76
CA TYR A 90 -11.64 -9.42 -11.45
C TYR A 90 -12.64 -8.31 -11.12
N PRO A 91 -12.66 -7.78 -9.88
CA PRO A 91 -13.54 -6.69 -9.52
C PRO A 91 -13.21 -5.39 -10.25
N LEU A 92 -14.21 -4.51 -10.37
CA LEU A 92 -13.97 -3.10 -10.66
C LEU A 92 -13.36 -2.45 -9.43
N ALA A 93 -12.16 -1.91 -9.57
CA ALA A 93 -11.43 -1.33 -8.45
C ALA A 93 -10.49 -0.20 -8.89
N HIS A 94 -10.16 0.68 -7.96
CA HIS A 94 -8.90 1.43 -8.07
C HIS A 94 -7.78 0.61 -7.44
N ASN A 95 -6.59 0.69 -8.04
CA ASN A 95 -5.40 0.03 -7.52
C ASN A 95 -4.33 1.07 -7.13
N PRO A 96 -4.43 1.72 -5.95
CA PRO A 96 -3.39 2.61 -5.49
C PRO A 96 -2.13 1.85 -5.09
N VAL A 97 -1.01 2.22 -5.70
CA VAL A 97 0.35 1.91 -5.24
C VAL A 97 0.68 2.91 -4.14
N THR A 98 1.15 2.46 -3.00
CA THR A 98 1.36 3.29 -1.81
C THR A 98 2.78 3.21 -1.30
N SER A 99 3.20 4.25 -0.58
CA SER A 99 4.42 4.24 0.22
C SER A 99 4.09 4.50 1.69
N VAL A 100 4.60 3.65 2.57
CA VAL A 100 4.41 3.76 4.03
C VAL A 100 5.77 3.82 4.72
N TYR A 101 5.98 4.83 5.54
CA TYR A 101 7.17 4.95 6.38
C TYR A 101 6.96 4.23 7.71
N VAL A 102 7.90 3.34 8.06
CA VAL A 102 7.88 2.58 9.31
C VAL A 102 9.21 2.74 10.05
N SER A 103 9.15 3.18 11.32
CA SER A 103 10.32 3.41 12.16
C SER A 103 9.99 3.18 13.64
N GLY A 104 10.36 2.05 14.19
CA GLY A 104 9.93 1.63 15.52
C GLY A 104 8.41 1.54 15.61
N PRO A 105 7.76 2.25 16.54
CA PRO A 105 6.30 2.29 16.63
C PRO A 105 5.65 3.19 15.59
N VAL A 106 6.41 4.04 14.90
CA VAL A 106 5.91 5.03 13.94
C VAL A 106 5.51 4.38 12.62
N ARG A 107 4.31 4.67 12.14
CA ARG A 107 3.71 4.18 10.89
C ARG A 107 3.00 5.34 10.20
N ILE A 108 3.55 5.83 9.10
CA ILE A 108 3.01 7.00 8.40
C ILE A 108 2.81 6.63 6.93
N PRO A 109 1.56 6.48 6.44
CA PRO A 109 1.31 6.44 5.01
C PRO A 109 1.77 7.78 4.41
N LEU A 110 2.66 7.73 3.42
CA LEU A 110 3.25 8.95 2.87
C LEU A 110 2.45 9.45 1.68
N ASP A 111 2.31 8.60 0.68
CA ASP A 111 1.72 9.01 -0.59
C ASP A 111 1.17 7.80 -1.35
N LEU A 112 0.37 8.05 -2.37
CA LEU A 112 -0.15 7.02 -3.27
C LEU A 112 -0.16 7.49 -4.72
N ARG A 113 -0.14 6.52 -5.65
CA ARG A 113 -0.34 6.72 -7.10
C ARG A 113 -1.30 5.68 -7.60
N VAL A 114 -2.30 6.09 -8.37
CA VAL A 114 -3.29 5.16 -8.95
C VAL A 114 -2.68 4.47 -10.15
N TYR A 115 -2.58 3.13 -10.08
CA TYR A 115 -2.22 2.34 -11.24
C TYR A 115 -3.43 2.16 -12.15
N ARG A 116 -3.25 2.47 -13.44
CA ARG A 116 -4.21 2.21 -14.51
C ARG A 116 -3.65 1.13 -15.43
N ARG A 117 -4.51 0.23 -15.87
CA ARG A 117 -4.07 -0.79 -16.82
C ARG A 117 -3.72 -0.15 -18.16
N TYR A 118 -2.72 -0.71 -18.85
CA TYR A 118 -2.25 -0.21 -20.14
C TYR A 118 -3.39 -0.06 -21.15
N GLU A 119 -4.17 -1.11 -21.34
CA GLU A 119 -5.24 -1.14 -22.32
C GLU A 119 -6.34 -0.13 -22.02
N ASP A 120 -6.68 0.05 -20.75
CA ASP A 120 -7.70 1.02 -20.34
C ASP A 120 -7.19 2.45 -20.44
N MET A 121 -5.93 2.68 -20.06
CA MET A 121 -5.29 4.00 -20.15
C MET A 121 -5.16 4.45 -21.59
N THR A 122 -4.74 3.57 -22.49
CA THR A 122 -4.54 3.86 -23.90
C THR A 122 -5.81 3.73 -24.73
N GLN A 123 -6.91 3.27 -24.14
CA GLN A 123 -8.13 2.93 -24.88
C GLN A 123 -7.84 1.94 -26.02
N TRP A 124 -6.97 0.99 -25.76
CA TRP A 124 -6.34 0.10 -26.75
C TRP A 124 -7.34 -0.60 -27.68
N GLU A 125 -8.42 -1.16 -27.14
CA GLU A 125 -9.44 -1.86 -27.96
C GLU A 125 -10.11 -0.94 -28.98
N ARG A 126 -10.37 0.34 -28.62
CA ARG A 126 -10.93 1.34 -29.54
C ARG A 126 -10.00 1.59 -30.72
N PHE A 127 -8.70 1.72 -30.46
CA PHE A 127 -7.71 1.95 -31.51
C PHE A 127 -7.46 0.69 -32.34
N VAL A 128 -7.48 -0.52 -31.75
CA VAL A 128 -7.44 -1.78 -32.51
C VAL A 128 -8.63 -1.85 -33.47
N THR A 129 -9.84 -1.62 -33.00
CA THR A 129 -11.04 -1.62 -33.85
C THR A 129 -10.99 -0.54 -34.95
N LYS A 130 -10.43 0.65 -34.65
CA LYS A 130 -10.27 1.74 -35.61
C LYS A 130 -9.29 1.40 -36.73
N HIS A 131 -8.13 0.83 -36.42
CA HIS A 131 -7.05 0.57 -37.36
C HIS A 131 -7.07 -0.84 -37.98
N PHE A 132 -7.72 -1.79 -37.30
CA PHE A 132 -7.84 -3.18 -37.68
C PHE A 132 -9.29 -3.68 -37.50
N PRO A 133 -10.23 -3.21 -38.33
CA PRO A 133 -11.67 -3.47 -38.13
C PRO A 133 -12.03 -4.96 -38.14
N ASP A 134 -11.30 -5.79 -38.89
CA ASP A 134 -11.52 -7.24 -38.98
C ASP A 134 -10.79 -8.04 -37.90
N GLN A 135 -10.02 -7.36 -37.05
CA GLN A 135 -9.22 -8.06 -36.02
C GLN A 135 -10.08 -8.46 -34.83
N VAL A 136 -10.19 -9.76 -34.58
CA VAL A 136 -10.83 -10.27 -33.37
C VAL A 136 -9.90 -10.08 -32.18
N ILE A 137 -10.39 -9.37 -31.15
CA ILE A 137 -9.65 -9.13 -29.91
C ILE A 137 -9.78 -10.38 -29.01
N PRO A 138 -8.67 -11.08 -28.72
CA PRO A 138 -8.72 -12.30 -27.94
C PRO A 138 -8.96 -12.03 -26.45
N THR A 139 -9.57 -12.98 -25.76
CA THR A 139 -9.84 -12.90 -24.32
C THR A 139 -8.70 -13.48 -23.46
N THR A 140 -7.89 -14.41 -24.01
CA THR A 140 -6.81 -15.03 -23.26
C THR A 140 -5.58 -14.13 -23.19
N LYS A 141 -4.93 -14.07 -22.03
CA LYS A 141 -3.72 -13.25 -21.81
C LYS A 141 -2.61 -13.54 -22.83
N LYS A 142 -2.36 -14.82 -23.16
CA LYS A 142 -1.31 -15.22 -24.10
C LYS A 142 -1.56 -14.68 -25.51
N ALA A 143 -2.78 -14.87 -26.02
CA ALA A 143 -3.16 -14.42 -27.36
C ALA A 143 -3.22 -12.88 -27.41
N ARG A 144 -3.70 -12.23 -26.34
CA ARG A 144 -3.73 -10.75 -26.21
C ARG A 144 -2.32 -10.15 -26.21
N THR A 145 -1.36 -10.77 -25.50
CA THR A 145 0.06 -10.37 -25.52
C THR A 145 0.68 -10.53 -26.92
N ALA A 146 0.30 -11.57 -27.64
CA ALA A 146 0.77 -11.76 -29.02
C ALA A 146 0.20 -10.68 -29.95
N LEU A 147 -1.09 -10.34 -29.82
CA LEU A 147 -1.72 -9.29 -30.59
C LEU A 147 -1.10 -7.90 -30.32
N HIS A 148 -0.79 -7.56 -29.07
CA HIS A 148 -0.09 -6.31 -28.73
C HIS A 148 1.22 -6.17 -29.54
N LYS A 149 2.02 -7.23 -29.64
CA LYS A 149 3.27 -7.21 -30.42
C LYS A 149 3.06 -6.89 -31.91
N GLN A 150 1.92 -7.26 -32.45
CA GLN A 150 1.59 -7.05 -33.87
C GLN A 150 1.01 -5.65 -34.11
N VAL A 151 0.07 -5.21 -33.26
CA VAL A 151 -0.70 -3.99 -33.54
C VAL A 151 -0.12 -2.73 -32.92
N ASP A 152 0.51 -2.81 -31.74
CA ASP A 152 1.02 -1.62 -31.03
C ASP A 152 2.01 -0.78 -31.85
N PRO A 153 2.93 -1.36 -32.64
CA PRO A 153 3.80 -0.57 -33.53
C PRO A 153 3.04 0.29 -34.54
N VAL A 154 1.89 -0.19 -35.03
CA VAL A 154 1.02 0.56 -35.95
C VAL A 154 0.21 1.57 -35.17
N LEU A 155 -0.36 1.20 -34.03
CA LEU A 155 -1.13 2.14 -33.19
C LEU A 155 -0.28 3.33 -32.75
N MET A 156 1.00 3.15 -32.52
CA MET A 156 1.94 4.23 -32.16
C MET A 156 2.12 5.28 -33.27
N THR A 157 1.71 4.99 -34.50
CA THR A 157 1.69 5.98 -35.58
C THR A 157 0.48 6.93 -35.49
N ASP A 158 -0.56 6.55 -34.73
CA ASP A 158 -1.71 7.42 -34.43
C ASP A 158 -1.32 8.40 -33.32
N PRO A 159 -1.36 9.74 -33.57
CA PRO A 159 -0.92 10.73 -32.58
C PRO A 159 -1.74 10.71 -31.28
N GLU A 160 -3.04 10.39 -31.38
CA GLU A 160 -3.92 10.30 -30.20
C GLU A 160 -3.52 9.09 -29.32
N PHE A 161 -3.29 7.92 -29.92
CA PHE A 161 -2.82 6.75 -29.20
C PHE A 161 -1.42 6.99 -28.59
N ALA A 162 -0.50 7.56 -29.36
CA ALA A 162 0.85 7.88 -28.88
C ALA A 162 0.83 8.83 -27.67
N ALA A 163 -0.05 9.83 -27.66
CA ALA A 163 -0.22 10.76 -26.55
C ALA A 163 -0.77 10.04 -25.28
N LEU A 164 -1.72 9.12 -25.44
CA LEU A 164 -2.21 8.30 -24.32
C LEU A 164 -1.16 7.31 -23.83
N HIS A 165 -0.43 6.67 -24.75
CA HIS A 165 0.67 5.77 -24.43
C HIS A 165 1.79 6.45 -23.63
N ALA A 166 2.13 7.69 -23.97
CA ALA A 166 3.15 8.48 -23.28
C ALA A 166 2.78 8.79 -21.81
N GLN A 167 1.50 8.77 -21.47
CA GLN A 167 1.01 8.99 -20.10
C GLN A 167 0.98 7.71 -19.26
N PHE A 168 1.11 6.54 -19.90
CA PHE A 168 1.05 5.26 -19.18
C PHE A 168 2.26 5.06 -18.29
N GLN A 169 1.99 4.66 -17.05
CA GLN A 169 3.01 4.32 -16.05
C GLN A 169 2.79 2.90 -15.51
N THR A 170 3.85 2.13 -15.50
CA THR A 170 3.83 0.82 -14.83
C THR A 170 3.81 0.97 -13.31
N LYS A 171 3.36 -0.05 -12.55
CA LYS A 171 3.49 -0.05 -11.08
C LYS A 171 4.94 0.19 -10.61
N ILE A 172 5.93 -0.26 -11.39
CA ILE A 172 7.35 -0.04 -11.09
C ILE A 172 7.70 1.45 -11.23
N ALA A 173 7.24 2.12 -12.28
CA ALA A 173 7.45 3.56 -12.46
C ALA A 173 6.79 4.35 -11.32
N LEU A 174 5.54 4.01 -10.97
CA LEU A 174 4.83 4.63 -9.84
C LEU A 174 5.56 4.42 -8.50
N ALA A 175 6.09 3.21 -8.26
CA ALA A 175 6.89 2.91 -7.08
C ALA A 175 8.19 3.75 -7.03
N ILE A 176 8.85 3.94 -8.17
CA ILE A 176 10.03 4.82 -8.28
C ILE A 176 9.66 6.27 -7.92
N GLU A 177 8.56 6.79 -8.45
CA GLU A 177 8.07 8.13 -8.10
C GLU A 177 7.81 8.29 -6.60
N LEU A 178 7.21 7.28 -5.97
CA LEU A 178 6.95 7.28 -4.53
C LEU A 178 8.26 7.29 -3.71
N VAL A 179 9.28 6.55 -4.13
CA VAL A 179 10.62 6.60 -3.51
C VAL A 179 11.24 7.99 -3.64
N GLU A 180 11.22 8.56 -4.85
CA GLU A 180 11.80 9.89 -5.10
C GLU A 180 11.02 10.98 -4.34
N THR A 181 9.70 10.84 -4.22
CA THR A 181 8.86 11.74 -3.41
C THR A 181 9.25 11.65 -1.92
N ALA A 182 9.40 10.44 -1.37
CA ALA A 182 9.84 10.25 0.01
C ALA A 182 11.24 10.87 0.26
N ILE A 183 12.16 10.77 -0.72
CA ILE A 183 13.49 11.39 -0.65
C ILE A 183 13.37 12.92 -0.68
N ARG A 184 12.54 13.49 -1.56
CA ARG A 184 12.29 14.94 -1.68
C ARG A 184 11.73 15.51 -0.37
N HIS A 185 10.85 14.79 0.29
CA HIS A 185 10.33 15.13 1.62
C HIS A 185 11.32 14.88 2.77
N LYS A 186 12.55 14.45 2.47
CA LYS A 186 13.59 14.15 3.47
C LYS A 186 13.13 13.13 4.52
N VAL A 187 12.26 12.18 4.13
CA VAL A 187 11.84 11.08 5.00
C VAL A 187 13.07 10.27 5.43
N PRO A 188 13.29 10.03 6.72
CA PRO A 188 14.54 9.44 7.21
C PRO A 188 14.51 7.90 7.16
N PHE A 189 14.46 7.29 5.96
CA PHE A 189 14.57 5.85 5.76
C PHE A 189 15.93 5.46 5.18
N GLY A 190 16.43 4.29 5.58
CA GLY A 190 17.66 3.68 5.06
C GLY A 190 17.41 2.49 4.15
N VAL A 191 16.26 1.86 4.30
CA VAL A 191 15.91 0.61 3.61
C VAL A 191 14.56 0.76 2.90
N VAL A 192 14.42 0.14 1.74
CA VAL A 192 13.13 -0.02 1.05
C VAL A 192 12.72 -1.49 1.10
N VAL A 193 11.46 -1.75 1.46
CA VAL A 193 10.91 -3.11 1.56
C VAL A 193 9.71 -3.22 0.63
N PHE A 194 9.66 -4.29 -0.16
CA PHE A 194 8.60 -4.52 -1.13
C PHE A 194 8.42 -6.03 -1.40
N ASP A 195 7.35 -6.39 -2.08
CA ASP A 195 7.10 -7.77 -2.47
C ASP A 195 7.78 -8.13 -3.81
N SER A 196 7.62 -9.37 -4.25
CA SER A 196 8.22 -9.90 -5.48
C SER A 196 7.72 -9.21 -6.76
N TRP A 197 6.57 -8.53 -6.70
CA TRP A 197 6.03 -7.81 -7.85
C TRP A 197 6.87 -6.61 -8.21
N TYR A 198 7.40 -5.91 -7.18
CA TYR A 198 8.24 -4.73 -7.35
C TYR A 198 9.73 -5.07 -7.55
N LEU A 199 10.13 -6.35 -7.50
CA LEU A 199 11.53 -6.77 -7.70
C LEU A 199 11.93 -6.70 -9.18
N ALA A 200 12.15 -5.50 -9.67
CA ALA A 200 12.54 -5.19 -11.03
C ALA A 200 13.84 -4.39 -11.07
N GLU A 201 14.64 -4.60 -12.14
CA GLU A 201 15.91 -3.91 -12.37
C GLU A 201 15.78 -2.39 -12.26
N ALA A 202 14.76 -1.81 -12.88
CA ALA A 202 14.55 -0.36 -12.88
C ALA A 202 14.42 0.23 -11.47
N LEU A 203 13.64 -0.42 -10.58
CA LEU A 203 13.54 0.03 -9.18
C LEU A 203 14.85 -0.17 -8.42
N VAL A 204 15.47 -1.34 -8.55
CA VAL A 204 16.73 -1.68 -7.86
C VAL A 204 17.83 -0.70 -8.25
N THR A 205 18.00 -0.39 -9.54
CA THR A 205 18.98 0.58 -10.03
C THR A 205 18.79 1.97 -9.40
N VAL A 206 17.53 2.43 -9.27
CA VAL A 206 17.26 3.70 -8.59
C VAL A 206 17.65 3.63 -7.12
N LEU A 207 17.30 2.54 -6.42
CA LEU A 207 17.63 2.36 -5.01
C LEU A 207 19.14 2.35 -4.77
N GLU A 208 19.91 1.67 -5.61
CA GLU A 208 21.36 1.61 -5.53
C GLU A 208 22.01 2.97 -5.82
N ARG A 209 21.55 3.67 -6.86
CA ARG A 209 21.99 5.05 -7.16
C ARG A 209 21.71 5.98 -5.97
N ARG A 210 20.61 5.80 -5.27
CA ARG A 210 20.24 6.54 -4.05
C ARG A 210 20.90 6.00 -2.78
N ARG A 211 21.77 4.98 -2.89
CA ARG A 211 22.47 4.31 -1.77
C ARG A 211 21.51 3.81 -0.71
N LYS A 212 20.38 3.23 -1.15
CA LYS A 212 19.38 2.61 -0.27
C LYS A 212 19.60 1.11 -0.21
N ALA A 213 19.57 0.55 0.99
CA ALA A 213 19.39 -0.89 1.12
C ALA A 213 17.96 -1.28 0.72
N TRP A 214 17.80 -2.53 0.28
CA TRP A 214 16.46 -3.05 0.03
C TRP A 214 16.36 -4.51 0.47
N VAL A 215 15.11 -4.91 0.80
CA VAL A 215 14.74 -6.29 1.08
C VAL A 215 13.43 -6.60 0.38
N SER A 216 13.40 -7.72 -0.33
CA SER A 216 12.20 -8.17 -1.06
C SER A 216 12.03 -9.68 -0.97
N ILE A 217 10.80 -10.17 -1.10
CA ILE A 217 10.56 -11.56 -1.50
C ILE A 217 10.98 -11.72 -2.96
N VAL A 218 11.50 -12.90 -3.30
CA VAL A 218 11.80 -13.31 -4.66
C VAL A 218 10.88 -14.45 -5.10
N LYS A 219 10.47 -14.44 -6.37
CA LYS A 219 9.69 -15.53 -6.95
C LYS A 219 10.55 -16.80 -6.99
N LYS A 220 9.94 -17.93 -6.66
CA LYS A 220 10.61 -19.25 -6.58
C LYS A 220 11.32 -19.67 -7.89
N ASN A 221 10.75 -19.30 -9.03
CA ASN A 221 11.30 -19.58 -10.37
C ASN A 221 12.34 -18.55 -10.85
N ARG A 222 12.85 -17.66 -9.98
CA ARG A 222 13.90 -16.71 -10.36
C ARG A 222 15.24 -17.39 -10.46
N ASN A 223 15.95 -17.20 -11.57
CA ASN A 223 17.25 -17.78 -11.84
C ASN A 223 18.38 -17.06 -11.13
N ILE A 224 19.30 -17.83 -10.54
CA ILE A 224 20.58 -17.40 -9.98
C ILE A 224 21.73 -18.02 -10.74
N GLU A 225 22.87 -17.34 -10.83
CA GLU A 225 24.06 -17.81 -11.52
C GLU A 225 24.79 -18.87 -10.68
N THR A 226 24.94 -20.09 -11.20
CA THR A 226 25.55 -21.22 -10.48
C THR A 226 27.05 -21.06 -10.19
N ASN A 227 27.75 -20.25 -11.00
CA ASN A 227 29.15 -19.91 -10.79
C ASN A 227 29.40 -18.80 -9.75
N SER A 228 28.34 -18.21 -9.22
CA SER A 228 28.44 -17.10 -8.26
C SER A 228 28.55 -17.54 -6.80
N PHE A 229 28.36 -18.84 -6.53
CA PHE A 229 28.39 -19.42 -5.18
C PHE A 229 28.92 -20.85 -5.19
N GLU A 230 29.31 -21.35 -4.03
CA GLU A 230 29.66 -22.75 -3.80
C GLU A 230 28.67 -23.34 -2.79
N LEU A 231 28.09 -24.48 -3.12
CA LEU A 231 27.25 -25.28 -2.23
C LEU A 231 27.90 -26.64 -2.04
N ARG A 232 27.90 -27.16 -0.79
CA ARG A 232 28.44 -28.47 -0.46
C ARG A 232 27.32 -29.37 0.04
N ASP A 233 27.42 -30.64 -0.27
CA ASP A 233 26.53 -31.68 0.24
C ASP A 233 26.83 -32.01 1.73
N ALA A 234 26.08 -32.95 2.30
CA ALA A 234 26.25 -33.39 3.68
C ALA A 234 27.62 -34.05 3.94
N ALA A 235 28.31 -34.56 2.91
CA ALA A 235 29.65 -35.10 2.97
C ALA A 235 30.75 -34.05 2.75
N GLY A 236 30.37 -32.77 2.60
CA GLY A 236 31.28 -31.66 2.36
C GLY A 236 31.80 -31.54 0.92
N GLN A 237 31.28 -32.34 -0.01
CA GLN A 237 31.68 -32.31 -1.42
C GLN A 237 30.97 -31.17 -2.15
N PRO A 238 31.67 -30.45 -3.08
CA PRO A 238 31.07 -29.41 -3.85
C PRO A 238 29.99 -29.93 -4.82
N ILE A 239 28.80 -29.37 -4.77
CA ILE A 239 27.70 -29.67 -5.66
C ILE A 239 27.91 -28.93 -6.97
N ARG A 240 27.90 -29.68 -8.08
CA ARG A 240 27.99 -29.12 -9.45
C ARG A 240 26.61 -29.12 -10.11
N PHE A 241 26.23 -27.97 -10.65
CA PHE A 241 24.99 -27.77 -11.37
C PHE A 241 25.24 -27.92 -12.88
N ALA A 242 24.30 -28.55 -13.60
CA ALA A 242 24.45 -28.86 -15.02
C ALA A 242 24.44 -27.63 -15.94
N GLY A 243 23.95 -26.47 -15.48
CA GLY A 243 23.85 -25.26 -16.28
C GLY A 243 24.35 -24.02 -15.57
N PRO A 244 24.47 -22.88 -16.31
CA PRO A 244 24.93 -21.62 -15.74
C PRO A 244 23.93 -20.97 -14.81
N HIS A 245 22.69 -21.43 -14.78
CA HIS A 245 21.61 -20.89 -13.96
C HIS A 245 20.81 -22.01 -13.30
N ILE A 246 20.29 -21.74 -12.10
CA ILE A 246 19.35 -22.59 -11.38
C ILE A 246 18.23 -21.73 -10.79
N ALA A 247 16.97 -22.20 -10.81
CA ALA A 247 15.88 -21.51 -10.12
C ALA A 247 16.06 -21.60 -8.59
N VAL A 248 15.61 -20.59 -7.87
CA VAL A 248 15.77 -20.56 -6.41
C VAL A 248 15.06 -21.76 -5.75
N GLU A 249 13.90 -22.19 -6.27
CA GLU A 249 13.19 -23.36 -5.75
C GLU A 249 13.98 -24.68 -5.98
N ASP A 250 14.66 -24.81 -7.12
CA ASP A 250 15.44 -25.99 -7.47
C ASP A 250 16.75 -26.09 -6.66
N LEU A 251 17.20 -24.98 -6.08
CA LEU A 251 18.35 -24.97 -5.16
C LEU A 251 18.03 -25.63 -3.81
N ILE A 252 16.77 -25.50 -3.33
CA ILE A 252 16.37 -25.93 -1.97
C ILE A 252 16.68 -27.39 -1.67
N PRO A 253 16.37 -28.37 -2.56
CA PRO A 253 16.66 -29.79 -2.32
C PRO A 253 18.15 -30.10 -2.17
N HIS A 254 19.04 -29.28 -2.69
CA HIS A 254 20.48 -29.47 -2.63
C HIS A 254 21.10 -28.93 -1.33
N ILE A 255 20.34 -28.20 -0.51
CA ILE A 255 20.86 -27.64 0.74
C ILE A 255 20.78 -28.66 1.86
N PRO A 256 21.93 -29.07 2.48
CA PRO A 256 21.93 -29.99 3.59
C PRO A 256 21.06 -29.54 4.77
N ALA A 257 20.46 -30.50 5.45
CA ALA A 257 19.57 -30.24 6.57
C ALA A 257 20.24 -29.44 7.69
N ASP A 258 21.48 -29.78 7.97
CA ASP A 258 22.32 -29.17 9.00
C ASP A 258 22.92 -27.80 8.60
N ALA A 259 22.76 -27.39 7.35
CA ALA A 259 23.14 -26.04 6.90
C ALA A 259 22.14 -24.96 7.36
N TYR A 260 20.92 -25.35 7.71
CA TYR A 260 19.93 -24.43 8.25
C TYR A 260 20.23 -24.10 9.71
N ARG A 261 20.01 -22.85 10.08
CA ARG A 261 20.21 -22.34 11.45
C ARG A 261 18.90 -21.73 11.98
N ALA A 262 18.62 -21.96 13.25
CA ALA A 262 17.52 -21.32 13.94
C ALA A 262 17.79 -19.81 14.08
N VAL A 263 16.84 -18.99 13.67
CA VAL A 263 16.88 -17.51 13.73
C VAL A 263 15.64 -17.01 14.41
N THR A 264 15.80 -16.38 15.57
CA THR A 264 14.67 -15.83 16.32
C THR A 264 14.43 -14.37 15.97
N VAL A 265 13.20 -14.04 15.59
CA VAL A 265 12.73 -12.67 15.33
C VAL A 265 11.46 -12.42 16.15
N GLY A 266 11.56 -11.53 17.12
CA GLY A 266 10.49 -11.32 18.09
C GLY A 266 10.21 -12.57 18.92
N LYS A 267 8.99 -13.12 18.81
CA LYS A 267 8.56 -14.35 19.48
C LYS A 267 8.61 -15.60 18.59
N ALA A 268 8.93 -15.44 17.32
CA ALA A 268 8.95 -16.54 16.35
C ALA A 268 10.37 -16.98 16.03
N THR A 269 10.57 -18.29 15.84
CA THR A 269 11.83 -18.88 15.38
C THR A 269 11.64 -19.45 13.99
N TYR A 270 12.60 -19.15 13.10
CA TYR A 270 12.64 -19.56 11.72
C TYR A 270 13.91 -20.37 11.47
N TRP A 271 13.84 -21.34 10.55
CA TRP A 271 15.00 -22.11 10.11
C TRP A 271 15.50 -21.56 8.78
N CYS A 272 16.67 -20.95 8.81
CA CYS A 272 17.20 -20.15 7.72
C CYS A 272 18.50 -20.70 7.18
N PHE A 273 18.58 -20.75 5.84
CA PHE A 273 19.82 -20.87 5.10
C PHE A 273 20.13 -19.56 4.39
N THR A 274 21.41 -19.19 4.28
CA THR A 274 21.81 -17.95 3.60
C THR A 274 22.94 -18.19 2.62
N LEU A 275 22.84 -17.55 1.47
CA LEU A 275 23.85 -17.63 0.43
C LEU A 275 24.02 -16.25 -0.23
N VAL A 276 25.24 -15.91 -0.59
CA VAL A 276 25.49 -14.75 -1.47
C VAL A 276 25.52 -15.26 -2.90
N VAL A 277 24.63 -14.73 -3.73
CA VAL A 277 24.43 -15.16 -5.10
C VAL A 277 24.45 -13.94 -6.05
N ARG A 278 24.61 -14.22 -7.34
CA ARG A 278 24.45 -13.21 -8.39
C ARG A 278 23.21 -13.54 -9.23
N LEU A 279 22.45 -12.50 -9.51
CA LEU A 279 21.37 -12.53 -10.49
C LEU A 279 21.77 -11.61 -11.66
N ALA A 280 21.49 -12.03 -12.89
CA ALA A 280 21.92 -11.33 -14.11
C ALA A 280 21.55 -9.82 -14.12
N THR A 281 20.35 -9.48 -13.63
CA THR A 281 19.82 -8.10 -13.66
C THR A 281 19.93 -7.35 -12.34
N LEU A 282 20.22 -8.05 -11.22
CA LEU A 282 20.22 -7.46 -9.86
C LEU A 282 21.60 -7.46 -9.21
N GLY A 283 22.60 -8.05 -9.88
CA GLY A 283 23.96 -8.13 -9.37
C GLY A 283 24.11 -9.06 -8.16
N LYS A 284 25.04 -8.73 -7.26
CA LYS A 284 25.40 -9.53 -6.08
C LYS A 284 24.42 -9.23 -4.94
N VAL A 285 23.72 -10.24 -4.45
CA VAL A 285 22.70 -10.14 -3.40
C VAL A 285 22.87 -11.25 -2.36
N ARG A 286 22.33 -11.05 -1.18
CA ARG A 286 22.14 -12.13 -0.19
C ARG A 286 20.75 -12.73 -0.34
N LEU A 287 20.73 -14.04 -0.59
CA LEU A 287 19.54 -14.88 -0.55
C LEU A 287 19.38 -15.43 0.87
N VAL A 288 18.14 -15.39 1.39
CA VAL A 288 17.74 -16.07 2.62
C VAL A 288 16.57 -17.00 2.27
N ILE A 289 16.72 -18.28 2.54
CA ILE A 289 15.68 -19.30 2.43
C ILE A 289 15.23 -19.59 3.86
N SER A 290 13.97 -19.36 4.18
CA SER A 290 13.45 -19.41 5.54
C SER A 290 12.20 -20.29 5.63
N PHE A 291 12.21 -21.24 6.56
CA PHE A 291 11.05 -22.06 6.90
C PHE A 291 10.53 -21.68 8.30
N ALA A 292 9.22 -21.89 8.51
CA ALA A 292 8.56 -21.58 9.77
C ALA A 292 8.77 -22.66 10.85
N ASN A 293 9.29 -23.85 10.48
CA ASN A 293 9.49 -24.98 11.39
C ASN A 293 10.82 -25.69 11.14
N ALA A 294 11.28 -26.48 12.10
CA ALA A 294 12.56 -27.20 12.07
C ALA A 294 12.59 -28.32 11.00
N GLU A 295 11.46 -28.92 10.74
CA GLU A 295 11.27 -29.99 9.77
C GLU A 295 11.35 -29.46 8.33
N ARG A 296 11.30 -28.13 8.14
CA ARG A 296 11.33 -27.43 6.85
C ARG A 296 10.22 -27.90 5.92
N THR A 297 9.06 -28.15 6.49
CA THR A 297 7.84 -28.48 5.76
C THR A 297 7.09 -27.21 5.35
N GLY A 298 6.27 -27.30 4.33
CA GLY A 298 5.49 -26.18 3.78
C GLY A 298 6.30 -25.29 2.84
N THR A 299 5.81 -24.08 2.64
CA THR A 299 6.41 -23.13 1.68
C THR A 299 7.51 -22.33 2.33
N ALA A 300 8.69 -22.34 1.74
CA ALA A 300 9.81 -21.49 2.13
C ALA A 300 9.53 -20.02 1.76
N ALA A 301 9.82 -19.10 2.67
CA ALA A 301 9.94 -17.70 2.35
C ALA A 301 11.34 -17.43 1.75
N LEU A 302 11.37 -16.87 0.55
CA LEU A 302 12.59 -16.60 -0.21
C LEU A 302 12.84 -15.11 -0.23
N LEU A 303 13.88 -14.62 0.45
CA LEU A 303 14.18 -13.21 0.60
C LEU A 303 15.49 -12.85 -0.08
N LEU A 304 15.53 -11.67 -0.70
CA LEU A 304 16.74 -11.07 -1.26
C LEU A 304 17.04 -9.71 -0.63
N SER A 305 18.33 -9.39 -0.51
CA SER A 305 18.80 -8.06 -0.15
C SER A 305 20.09 -7.71 -0.91
N ASN A 306 20.24 -6.43 -1.29
CA ASN A 306 21.50 -5.89 -1.83
C ASN A 306 22.58 -5.66 -0.76
N ARG A 307 22.38 -6.23 0.43
CA ARG A 307 23.34 -6.17 1.53
C ARG A 307 23.91 -7.56 1.82
N PRO A 308 24.97 -7.97 1.10
CA PRO A 308 25.61 -9.28 1.30
C PRO A 308 26.16 -9.47 2.71
N ASP A 309 26.44 -8.38 3.41
CA ASP A 309 26.94 -8.31 4.78
C ASP A 309 25.86 -8.53 5.88
N TRP A 310 24.57 -8.50 5.52
CA TRP A 310 23.50 -8.64 6.50
C TRP A 310 23.25 -10.10 6.85
N SER A 311 23.00 -10.36 8.16
CA SER A 311 22.57 -11.68 8.63
C SER A 311 21.13 -12.00 8.23
N ALA A 312 20.76 -13.29 8.25
CA ALA A 312 19.39 -13.74 8.06
C ALA A 312 18.42 -13.04 9.02
N GLN A 313 18.82 -12.91 10.31
CA GLN A 313 18.02 -12.21 11.32
C GLN A 313 17.74 -10.75 10.92
N LYS A 314 18.76 -10.03 10.44
CA LYS A 314 18.59 -8.63 10.00
C LYS A 314 17.66 -8.54 8.81
N ILE A 315 17.79 -9.42 7.83
CA ILE A 315 16.94 -9.44 6.61
C ILE A 315 15.50 -9.77 6.99
N LEU A 316 15.26 -10.83 7.75
CA LEU A 316 13.93 -11.23 8.22
C LEU A 316 13.27 -10.11 9.04
N THR A 317 13.97 -9.58 10.04
CA THR A 317 13.46 -8.48 10.88
C THR A 317 13.09 -7.27 10.03
N THR A 318 13.91 -6.98 9.02
CA THR A 318 13.66 -5.84 8.11
C THR A 318 12.42 -6.11 7.23
N TYR A 319 12.29 -7.31 6.68
CA TYR A 319 11.15 -7.68 5.84
C TYR A 319 9.82 -7.67 6.62
N LEU A 320 9.82 -8.17 7.84
CA LEU A 320 8.64 -8.18 8.70
C LEU A 320 8.11 -6.76 9.02
N ARG A 321 8.91 -5.73 8.84
CA ARG A 321 8.45 -4.33 8.90
C ARG A 321 7.56 -3.92 7.72
N ARG A 322 7.30 -4.80 6.77
CA ARG A 322 6.27 -4.62 5.73
C ARG A 322 4.86 -4.75 6.32
N TRP A 323 4.68 -5.61 7.32
CA TRP A 323 3.38 -5.92 7.91
C TRP A 323 2.54 -4.69 8.35
N PRO A 324 3.12 -3.62 8.91
CA PRO A 324 2.37 -2.39 9.19
C PRO A 324 1.62 -1.77 8.01
N THR A 325 2.01 -2.05 6.77
CA THR A 325 1.27 -1.60 5.58
C THR A 325 -0.05 -2.35 5.41
N GLU A 326 -0.05 -3.66 5.66
CA GLU A 326 -1.29 -4.46 5.69
C GLU A 326 -2.26 -3.95 6.76
N THR A 327 -1.73 -3.67 7.96
CA THR A 327 -2.52 -3.08 9.06
C THR A 327 -3.07 -1.71 8.65
N PHE A 328 -2.28 -0.87 7.96
CA PHE A 328 -2.75 0.41 7.44
C PHE A 328 -3.92 0.24 6.46
N TYR A 329 -3.86 -0.74 5.55
CA TYR A 329 -4.97 -1.01 4.63
C TYR A 329 -6.22 -1.48 5.37
N GLN A 330 -6.09 -2.37 6.34
CA GLN A 330 -7.20 -2.83 7.19
C GLN A 330 -7.84 -1.68 7.97
N ASP A 331 -7.04 -0.87 8.64
CA ASP A 331 -7.51 0.31 9.38
C ASP A 331 -8.12 1.35 8.45
N GLY A 332 -7.48 1.60 7.31
CA GLY A 332 -7.92 2.56 6.30
C GLY A 332 -9.29 2.19 5.73
N LYS A 333 -9.49 0.95 5.33
CA LYS A 333 -10.76 0.44 4.81
C LYS A 333 -11.81 0.31 5.92
N GLY A 334 -11.45 -0.36 7.03
CA GLY A 334 -12.39 -0.65 8.11
C GLY A 334 -12.84 0.57 8.89
N HIS A 335 -11.93 1.51 9.18
CA HIS A 335 -12.20 2.63 10.07
C HIS A 335 -12.28 3.99 9.40
N LEU A 336 -11.55 4.22 8.30
CA LEU A 336 -11.39 5.55 7.71
C LEU A 336 -12.07 5.71 6.35
N GLY A 337 -12.55 4.61 5.75
CA GLY A 337 -13.28 4.64 4.48
C GLY A 337 -12.37 4.85 3.26
N LEU A 338 -11.17 4.26 3.28
CA LEU A 338 -10.21 4.31 2.16
C LEU A 338 -10.84 3.87 0.83
N ASP A 339 -11.80 2.95 0.87
CA ASP A 339 -12.56 2.40 -0.26
C ASP A 339 -14.05 2.77 -0.24
N ALA A 340 -14.52 3.56 0.73
CA ALA A 340 -15.94 3.84 0.93
C ALA A 340 -16.44 5.12 0.21
N TYR A 341 -15.63 5.74 -0.64
CA TYR A 341 -16.01 6.95 -1.37
C TYR A 341 -17.05 6.66 -2.45
N ARG A 342 -17.82 7.72 -2.78
CA ARG A 342 -18.88 7.70 -3.82
C ARG A 342 -18.70 8.81 -4.85
N MET A 343 -17.61 9.60 -4.76
CA MET A 343 -17.28 10.62 -5.73
C MET A 343 -16.80 9.98 -7.02
N ARG A 344 -17.09 10.63 -8.16
CA ARG A 344 -16.80 10.09 -9.50
C ARG A 344 -15.55 10.72 -10.13
N SER A 345 -15.23 11.99 -9.83
CA SER A 345 -14.07 12.66 -10.42
C SER A 345 -12.76 12.22 -9.78
N ALA A 346 -11.70 12.12 -10.57
CA ALA A 346 -10.36 11.78 -10.11
C ALA A 346 -9.87 12.74 -9.01
N GLU A 347 -10.11 14.04 -9.17
CA GLU A 347 -9.77 15.07 -8.20
C GLU A 347 -10.43 14.83 -6.83
N ALA A 348 -11.76 14.62 -6.81
CA ALA A 348 -12.48 14.37 -5.56
C ALA A 348 -12.05 13.07 -4.88
N ILE A 349 -11.69 12.04 -5.64
CA ILE A 349 -11.17 10.78 -5.13
C ILE A 349 -9.78 11.00 -4.52
N GLY A 350 -8.90 11.73 -5.20
CA GLY A 350 -7.57 12.08 -4.69
C GLY A 350 -7.65 12.88 -3.39
N LYS A 351 -8.52 13.91 -3.35
CA LYS A 351 -8.79 14.70 -2.14
C LYS A 351 -9.33 13.85 -0.99
N HIS A 352 -10.22 12.89 -1.27
CA HIS A 352 -10.71 11.95 -0.25
C HIS A 352 -9.56 11.11 0.34
N TRP A 353 -8.72 10.51 -0.48
CA TRP A 353 -7.57 9.74 0.01
C TRP A 353 -6.58 10.58 0.81
N CYS A 354 -6.36 11.83 0.38
CA CYS A 354 -5.56 12.77 1.16
C CYS A 354 -6.14 12.96 2.58
N LEU A 355 -7.47 13.15 2.70
CA LEU A 355 -8.13 13.28 4.00
C LEU A 355 -8.09 12.00 4.83
N VAL A 356 -8.15 10.81 4.21
CA VAL A 356 -7.94 9.54 4.89
C VAL A 356 -6.53 9.47 5.49
N PHE A 357 -5.52 9.92 4.76
CA PHE A 357 -4.14 9.96 5.25
C PHE A 357 -3.96 10.98 6.38
N VAL A 358 -4.64 12.14 6.29
CA VAL A 358 -4.69 13.13 7.37
C VAL A 358 -5.29 12.51 8.62
N ALA A 359 -6.48 11.90 8.52
CA ALA A 359 -7.16 11.25 9.64
C ALA A 359 -6.31 10.14 10.26
N TYR A 360 -5.73 9.26 9.43
CA TYR A 360 -4.82 8.22 9.92
C TYR A 360 -3.64 8.80 10.69
N THR A 361 -3.04 9.88 10.18
CA THR A 361 -1.90 10.52 10.83
C THR A 361 -2.25 11.01 12.23
N PHE A 362 -3.36 11.73 12.41
CA PHE A 362 -3.78 12.24 13.72
C PHE A 362 -4.13 11.10 14.69
N LEU A 363 -4.84 10.08 14.23
CA LEU A 363 -5.16 8.91 15.07
C LEU A 363 -3.89 8.13 15.46
N HIS A 364 -2.93 8.01 14.54
CA HIS A 364 -1.67 7.36 14.85
C HIS A 364 -0.83 8.15 15.85
N LEU A 365 -0.82 9.49 15.76
CA LEU A 365 -0.17 10.34 16.77
C LEU A 365 -0.81 10.17 18.14
N ALA A 366 -2.14 10.00 18.21
CA ALA A 366 -2.81 9.68 19.47
C ALA A 366 -2.37 8.33 20.05
N CYS A 367 -2.09 7.32 19.20
CA CYS A 367 -1.53 6.04 19.66
C CYS A 367 -0.09 6.15 20.20
N LEU A 368 0.66 7.18 19.81
CA LEU A 368 2.03 7.42 20.26
C LEU A 368 2.08 8.33 21.49
N ALA A 369 1.01 9.04 21.78
CA ALA A 369 0.94 9.93 22.93
C ALA A 369 0.83 9.15 24.26
N PRO A 370 1.46 9.60 25.34
CA PRO A 370 1.21 9.04 26.65
C PRO A 370 -0.26 9.27 27.06
N SER A 371 -0.82 8.36 27.85
CA SER A 371 -2.18 8.54 28.39
C SER A 371 -2.25 9.85 29.21
N LEU A 372 -3.13 10.75 28.78
CA LEU A 372 -3.28 12.07 29.42
C LEU A 372 -4.03 12.03 30.74
N THR A 373 -4.78 10.97 31.00
CA THR A 373 -5.60 10.78 32.21
C THR A 373 -5.17 9.57 33.00
N LYS A 374 -4.86 9.75 34.30
CA LYS A 374 -4.64 8.64 35.23
C LYS A 374 -5.88 7.73 35.23
N GLY A 375 -5.70 6.46 34.87
CA GLY A 375 -6.78 5.47 34.86
C GLY A 375 -7.44 5.19 33.51
N SER A 376 -7.20 6.00 32.49
CA SER A 376 -7.68 5.67 31.14
C SER A 376 -6.78 4.63 30.47
N PRO A 377 -7.35 3.62 29.77
CA PRO A 377 -6.56 2.65 29.05
C PRO A 377 -5.75 3.34 27.93
N PRO A 378 -4.51 2.89 27.70
CA PRO A 378 -3.69 3.47 26.64
C PRO A 378 -4.29 3.19 25.26
N ILE A 379 -4.29 4.19 24.38
CA ILE A 379 -4.65 4.04 22.98
C ILE A 379 -3.52 3.30 22.27
N LYS A 380 -3.78 2.08 21.83
CA LYS A 380 -2.76 1.22 21.21
C LYS A 380 -2.93 1.06 19.71
N THR A 381 -4.16 1.16 19.23
CA THR A 381 -4.52 0.90 17.84
C THR A 381 -5.34 2.05 17.24
N ILE A 382 -5.40 2.14 15.92
CA ILE A 382 -6.27 3.09 15.21
C ILE A 382 -7.74 2.86 15.61
N GLY A 383 -8.16 1.59 15.79
CA GLY A 383 -9.50 1.26 16.29
C GLY A 383 -9.77 1.82 17.69
N ASP A 384 -8.79 1.79 18.62
CA ASP A 384 -8.92 2.42 19.95
C ASP A 384 -9.08 3.95 19.82
N ALA A 385 -8.22 4.57 19.00
CA ALA A 385 -8.30 6.00 18.74
C ALA A 385 -9.65 6.40 18.13
N CYS A 386 -10.18 5.59 17.20
CA CYS A 386 -11.52 5.81 16.64
C CYS A 386 -12.62 5.71 17.70
N ARG A 387 -12.54 4.72 18.59
CA ARG A 387 -13.52 4.57 19.70
C ARG A 387 -13.47 5.76 20.66
N GLN A 388 -12.27 6.24 21.00
CA GLN A 388 -12.13 7.43 21.85
C GLN A 388 -12.73 8.68 21.19
N GLN A 389 -12.50 8.89 19.89
CA GLN A 389 -13.13 9.99 19.16
C GLN A 389 -14.66 9.86 19.11
N ALA A 390 -15.16 8.62 19.00
CA ALA A 390 -16.60 8.34 19.07
C ALA A 390 -17.18 8.75 20.41
N GLN A 391 -16.54 8.36 21.50
CA GLN A 391 -16.95 8.75 22.84
C GLN A 391 -16.94 10.26 23.03
N ALA A 392 -15.86 10.95 22.62
CA ALA A 392 -15.78 12.41 22.71
C ALA A 392 -16.90 13.11 21.92
N LEU A 393 -17.32 12.57 20.78
CA LEU A 393 -18.45 13.11 20.02
C LEU A 393 -19.79 12.93 20.78
N ILE A 394 -19.98 11.79 21.44
CA ILE A 394 -21.19 11.56 22.27
C ILE A 394 -21.19 12.51 23.45
N GLU A 395 -20.08 12.68 24.15
CA GLU A 395 -19.94 13.62 25.27
C GLU A 395 -20.26 15.06 24.82
N ARG A 396 -19.74 15.50 23.68
CA ARG A 396 -20.05 16.83 23.10
C ARG A 396 -21.54 16.97 22.76
N LEU A 397 -22.16 15.91 22.24
CA LEU A 397 -23.60 15.90 21.96
C LEU A 397 -24.42 16.06 23.25
N LEU A 398 -24.06 15.30 24.29
CA LEU A 398 -24.73 15.39 25.57
C LEU A 398 -24.58 16.78 26.20
N LEU A 399 -23.39 17.37 26.16
CA LEU A 399 -23.15 18.74 26.62
C LEU A 399 -23.98 19.77 25.84
N TYR A 400 -24.04 19.63 24.50
CA TYR A 400 -24.88 20.49 23.67
C TYR A 400 -26.35 20.41 24.05
N VAL A 401 -26.89 19.22 24.25
CA VAL A 401 -28.28 19.02 24.69
C VAL A 401 -28.50 19.68 26.06
N HIS A 402 -27.59 19.41 26.99
CA HIS A 402 -27.66 19.97 28.35
C HIS A 402 -27.66 21.54 28.34
N GLU A 403 -26.75 22.14 27.61
CA GLU A 403 -26.64 23.59 27.47
C GLU A 403 -27.93 24.19 26.87
N ARG A 404 -28.54 23.57 25.85
CA ARG A 404 -29.77 24.05 25.23
C ARG A 404 -30.95 23.96 26.18
N LEU A 405 -31.05 22.89 26.97
CA LEU A 405 -32.09 22.75 27.99
C LEU A 405 -31.94 23.80 29.10
N LEU A 406 -30.73 24.10 29.57
CA LEU A 406 -30.44 25.16 30.53
C LEU A 406 -30.77 26.55 29.99
N GLN A 407 -30.68 26.77 28.68
CA GLN A 407 -31.11 28.02 28.03
C GLN A 407 -32.63 28.14 27.89
N GLY A 408 -33.40 27.18 28.41
CA GLY A 408 -34.86 27.17 28.39
C GLY A 408 -35.49 26.68 27.09
N HIS A 409 -34.69 26.09 26.16
CA HIS A 409 -35.28 25.47 24.97
C HIS A 409 -36.05 24.18 25.35
N PRO A 410 -37.29 23.98 24.89
CA PRO A 410 -38.03 22.75 25.13
C PRO A 410 -37.30 21.53 24.54
N ALA A 411 -37.39 20.36 25.21
CA ALA A 411 -36.66 19.17 24.82
C ALA A 411 -37.05 18.67 23.41
N ASP A 412 -38.33 18.78 23.06
CA ASP A 412 -38.82 18.42 21.72
C ASP A 412 -38.21 19.30 20.61
N VAL A 413 -38.00 20.60 20.88
CA VAL A 413 -37.33 21.52 19.95
C VAL A 413 -35.85 21.15 19.79
N VAL A 414 -35.17 20.86 20.90
CA VAL A 414 -33.74 20.41 20.86
C VAL A 414 -33.61 19.11 20.09
N PHE A 415 -34.46 18.13 20.36
CA PHE A 415 -34.47 16.83 19.66
C PHE A 415 -34.89 17.00 18.20
N ALA A 416 -35.87 17.83 17.89
CA ALA A 416 -36.24 18.09 16.50
C ALA A 416 -35.06 18.68 15.72
N HIS A 417 -34.28 19.59 16.32
CA HIS A 417 -33.06 20.14 15.68
C HIS A 417 -31.99 19.07 15.45
N LEU A 418 -31.74 18.20 16.44
CA LEU A 418 -30.76 17.12 16.33
C LEU A 418 -31.12 16.10 15.26
N PHE A 419 -32.41 15.75 15.16
CA PHE A 419 -32.91 14.72 14.27
C PHE A 419 -33.49 15.26 12.96
N ALA A 420 -33.60 16.59 12.78
CA ALA A 420 -34.09 17.19 11.53
C ALA A 420 -33.28 16.74 10.30
N LYS A 421 -31.95 16.56 10.48
CA LYS A 421 -31.08 16.08 9.42
C LYS A 421 -31.20 14.56 9.17
N GLN A 422 -31.87 13.80 10.07
CA GLN A 422 -32.01 12.35 9.99
C GLN A 422 -33.33 11.91 9.34
N ARG A 423 -34.30 12.83 9.15
CA ARG A 423 -35.54 12.47 8.46
C ARG A 423 -35.21 12.07 7.02
N PRO A 424 -35.62 10.86 6.57
CA PRO A 424 -35.61 10.57 5.14
C PRO A 424 -36.44 11.65 4.46
N LEU A 425 -35.96 12.20 3.36
CA LEU A 425 -36.82 12.90 2.44
C LEU A 425 -37.93 11.93 2.07
N LEU A 426 -39.11 12.08 2.67
CA LEU A 426 -40.32 11.48 2.14
C LEU A 426 -40.44 12.11 0.76
N THR A 427 -40.03 11.41 -0.27
CA THR A 427 -40.40 11.70 -1.64
C THR A 427 -41.92 11.61 -1.71
N PRO A 428 -42.60 12.64 -2.24
CA PRO A 428 -44.03 12.57 -2.47
C PRO A 428 -44.37 11.48 -3.47
#